data_e7d4f29d441f74fb61b8b3ed2d0838b8
#
_entry.id   e7d4f29d441f74fb61b8b3ed2d0838b8
#
_cell.length_a   1.000
_cell.length_b   1.000
_cell.length_c   1.000
_cell.angle_alpha   90.00
_cell.angle_beta   90.00
_cell.angle_gamma   90.00
#
_symmetry.space_group_name_H-M   'P 1'
#
loop_
_entity.id
_entity.type
_entity.pdbx_description
1 polymer ?
#
loop_
_entity_poly.entity_id
_entity_poly.type
_entity_poly.pdbx_seq_one_letter_code
_entity_poly.pdbx_strand_id
1 'polypeptide(L)'
;MQGGYGHGPGDNDDPSGITTWRVLSDAAQGGPRNMALDEAIACAVEAGRVPPTLRFYAWDEPTVSLGCLQAGRGAVAREACDRLGVRIVRRPTGGRAVLHDDELTYSVCVPLDRSWARLSVGESFRRIGEGLVAGLRRLGIAATLGKAGGPPAASEKSEACFQTPRMPAVLAAGKKIMGSAQRRLGGAILQHGSLLMDVNLPMHQAVFPSWPRDDPGKGVTWLKALLREVPPRAAIERALVDGWAAVLNIRGALGELTTWEQHEAERLAVTRYATPAWTWRR
;
A
#
# COMPACT_ATOMS: atom_id res chain seq x y z
N MET A 1 -15.09 46.12 -13.33
CA MET A 1 -15.61 45.01 -12.52
C MET A 1 -14.49 43.99 -12.38
N GLN A 2 -13.85 44.02 -11.21
CA GLN A 2 -12.74 43.12 -10.90
C GLN A 2 -13.33 41.84 -10.27
N GLY A 3 -13.14 40.73 -10.97
CA GLY A 3 -13.53 39.41 -10.47
C GLY A 3 -12.46 38.87 -9.52
N GLY A 4 -12.77 38.83 -8.22
CA GLY A 4 -11.93 38.22 -7.22
C GLY A 4 -11.88 36.70 -7.38
N TYR A 5 -10.70 36.14 -7.57
CA TYR A 5 -10.45 34.71 -7.45
C TYR A 5 -10.46 34.36 -5.96
N GLY A 6 -11.50 33.63 -5.54
CA GLY A 6 -11.58 33.09 -4.19
C GLY A 6 -10.45 32.09 -3.94
N HIS A 7 -9.71 32.30 -2.86
CA HIS A 7 -8.74 31.36 -2.32
C HIS A 7 -9.48 30.11 -1.84
N GLY A 8 -9.13 28.94 -2.38
CA GLY A 8 -9.60 27.65 -1.88
C GLY A 8 -9.03 27.36 -0.48
N PRO A 9 -9.70 26.54 0.34
CA PRO A 9 -9.23 26.19 1.69
C PRO A 9 -8.06 25.21 1.58
N GLY A 10 -6.82 25.69 1.66
CA GLY A 10 -5.65 24.82 1.51
C GLY A 10 -4.27 25.38 1.85
N ASP A 11 -4.13 26.68 2.05
CA ASP A 11 -2.87 27.24 2.54
C ASP A 11 -2.92 27.34 4.07
N ASN A 12 -2.58 26.24 4.75
CA ASN A 12 -2.10 26.31 6.12
C ASN A 12 -0.66 26.82 6.05
N ASP A 13 -0.48 28.12 6.02
CA ASP A 13 0.79 28.79 6.27
C ASP A 13 1.17 28.63 7.75
N ASP A 14 1.51 27.40 8.15
CA ASP A 14 2.23 27.16 9.39
C ASP A 14 3.67 27.70 9.18
N PRO A 15 4.10 28.72 9.93
CA PRO A 15 5.42 29.31 9.77
C PRO A 15 6.56 28.30 10.01
N SER A 16 6.28 27.12 10.56
CA SER A 16 7.24 26.02 10.70
C SER A 16 7.50 25.27 9.39
N GLY A 17 6.72 25.48 8.32
CA GLY A 17 6.78 24.72 7.07
C GLY A 17 6.35 23.25 7.21
N ILE A 18 5.69 22.90 8.32
CA ILE A 18 5.19 21.54 8.59
C ILE A 18 3.81 21.38 7.95
N THR A 19 3.68 20.40 7.07
CA THR A 19 2.38 20.06 6.45
C THR A 19 1.61 19.09 7.34
N THR A 20 0.34 19.37 7.63
CA THR A 20 -0.52 18.42 8.35
C THR A 20 -1.11 17.40 7.39
N TRP A 21 -0.92 16.11 7.69
CA TRP A 21 -1.49 14.99 6.96
C TRP A 21 -2.56 14.30 7.80
N ARG A 22 -3.67 13.95 7.16
CA ARG A 22 -4.74 13.18 7.78
C ARG A 22 -4.29 11.73 7.96
N VAL A 23 -4.56 11.15 9.13
CA VAL A 23 -4.30 9.73 9.44
C VAL A 23 -5.63 9.02 9.66
N LEU A 24 -5.88 7.97 8.90
CA LEU A 24 -7.04 7.09 9.01
C LEU A 24 -6.57 5.71 9.51
N SER A 25 -7.28 5.13 10.47
CA SER A 25 -7.07 3.76 10.94
C SER A 25 -8.40 3.02 10.82
N ASP A 26 -8.55 2.23 9.76
CA ASP A 26 -9.78 1.53 9.43
C ASP A 26 -9.80 0.11 10.04
N ALA A 27 -10.98 -0.38 10.35
CA ALA A 27 -11.20 -1.79 10.62
C ALA A 27 -10.92 -2.65 9.37
N ALA A 28 -10.84 -3.97 9.55
CA ALA A 28 -10.72 -4.91 8.44
C ALA A 28 -11.95 -4.83 7.53
N GLN A 29 -11.72 -4.87 6.22
CA GLN A 29 -12.77 -4.78 5.19
C GLN A 29 -12.44 -5.67 3.99
N GLY A 30 -13.46 -5.98 3.18
CA GLY A 30 -13.33 -6.76 1.96
C GLY A 30 -12.45 -6.10 0.89
N GLY A 31 -11.84 -6.91 0.06
CA GLY A 31 -10.92 -6.46 -0.99
C GLY A 31 -11.48 -5.36 -1.90
N PRO A 32 -12.69 -5.49 -2.47
CA PRO A 32 -13.30 -4.44 -3.29
C PRO A 32 -13.45 -3.11 -2.56
N ARG A 33 -13.85 -3.13 -1.29
CA ARG A 33 -14.02 -1.92 -0.47
C ARG A 33 -12.68 -1.26 -0.17
N ASN A 34 -11.65 -2.04 0.20
CA ASN A 34 -10.31 -1.53 0.45
C ASN A 34 -9.72 -0.81 -0.77
N MET A 35 -9.84 -1.41 -1.96
CA MET A 35 -9.34 -0.81 -3.20
C MET A 35 -10.13 0.43 -3.61
N ALA A 36 -11.44 0.41 -3.39
CA ALA A 36 -12.32 1.54 -3.67
C ALA A 36 -12.02 2.74 -2.77
N LEU A 37 -11.77 2.50 -1.47
CA LEU A 37 -11.38 3.55 -0.52
C LEU A 37 -10.05 4.18 -0.89
N ASP A 38 -9.03 3.40 -1.24
CA ASP A 38 -7.74 3.94 -1.68
C ASP A 38 -7.91 4.87 -2.90
N GLU A 39 -8.75 4.50 -3.87
CA GLU A 39 -9.02 5.34 -5.05
C GLU A 39 -9.86 6.57 -4.69
N ALA A 40 -10.90 6.43 -3.88
CA ALA A 40 -11.76 7.54 -3.46
C ALA A 40 -10.97 8.61 -2.67
N ILE A 41 -10.10 8.18 -1.76
CA ILE A 41 -9.19 9.07 -1.03
C ILE A 41 -8.24 9.79 -1.99
N ALA A 42 -7.64 9.08 -2.95
CA ALA A 42 -6.76 9.69 -3.93
C ALA A 42 -7.50 10.76 -4.77
N CYS A 43 -8.74 10.51 -5.18
CA CYS A 43 -9.59 11.48 -5.88
C CYS A 43 -9.95 12.68 -5.00
N ALA A 44 -10.22 12.47 -3.71
CA ALA A 44 -10.53 13.55 -2.78
C ALA A 44 -9.30 14.45 -2.53
N VAL A 45 -8.11 13.85 -2.41
CA VAL A 45 -6.83 14.57 -2.29
C VAL A 45 -6.51 15.36 -3.57
N GLU A 46 -6.69 14.75 -4.75
CA GLU A 46 -6.53 15.42 -6.05
C GLU A 46 -7.42 16.67 -6.16
N ALA A 47 -8.67 16.54 -5.75
CA ALA A 47 -9.64 17.62 -5.79
C ALA A 47 -9.47 18.67 -4.67
N GLY A 48 -8.45 18.54 -3.80
CA GLY A 48 -8.22 19.44 -2.67
C GLY A 48 -9.34 19.40 -1.61
N ARG A 49 -10.18 18.37 -1.60
CA ARG A 49 -11.29 18.21 -0.64
C ARG A 49 -10.81 17.80 0.74
N VAL A 50 -9.67 17.12 0.81
CA VAL A 50 -9.04 16.63 2.02
C VAL A 50 -7.52 16.82 1.91
N PRO A 51 -6.81 16.94 3.04
CA PRO A 51 -5.35 17.05 3.04
C PRO A 51 -4.71 15.72 2.58
N PRO A 52 -3.37 15.72 2.30
CA PRO A 52 -2.62 14.49 2.11
C PRO A 52 -2.96 13.47 3.20
N THR A 53 -3.12 12.22 2.82
CA THR A 53 -3.72 11.22 3.71
C THR A 53 -2.85 9.97 3.82
N LEU A 54 -2.61 9.54 5.06
CA LEU A 54 -2.12 8.21 5.43
C LEU A 54 -3.33 7.38 5.87
N ARG A 55 -3.47 6.17 5.34
CA ARG A 55 -4.51 5.24 5.74
C ARG A 55 -3.89 3.91 6.13
N PHE A 56 -4.31 3.34 7.27
CA PHE A 56 -3.98 1.98 7.70
C PHE A 56 -5.24 1.14 7.70
N TYR A 57 -5.13 -0.10 7.22
CA TYR A 57 -6.25 -1.03 7.14
C TYR A 57 -5.81 -2.49 7.18
N ALA A 58 -6.78 -3.39 7.26
CA ALA A 58 -6.60 -4.83 7.19
C ALA A 58 -7.65 -5.45 6.26
N TRP A 59 -7.59 -6.75 6.09
CA TRP A 59 -8.48 -7.52 5.23
C TRP A 59 -9.32 -8.44 6.11
N ASP A 60 -10.62 -8.50 5.87
CA ASP A 60 -11.57 -9.30 6.65
C ASP A 60 -11.54 -10.78 6.28
N GLU A 61 -11.01 -11.10 5.10
CA GLU A 61 -10.77 -12.46 4.61
C GLU A 61 -9.49 -12.50 3.77
N PRO A 62 -8.80 -13.65 3.68
CA PRO A 62 -7.63 -13.77 2.82
C PRO A 62 -7.95 -13.37 1.38
N THR A 63 -7.18 -12.44 0.83
CA THR A 63 -7.48 -11.86 -0.47
C THR A 63 -6.22 -11.73 -1.33
N VAL A 64 -6.27 -12.16 -2.58
CA VAL A 64 -5.23 -11.83 -3.56
C VAL A 64 -5.56 -10.53 -4.28
N SER A 65 -4.65 -9.57 -4.26
CA SER A 65 -4.72 -8.42 -5.16
C SER A 65 -3.83 -8.60 -6.39
N LEU A 66 -4.44 -8.60 -7.58
CA LEU A 66 -3.73 -8.55 -8.86
C LEU A 66 -3.27 -7.12 -9.16
N GLY A 67 -2.09 -6.95 -9.75
CA GLY A 67 -1.66 -5.65 -10.24
C GLY A 67 -2.50 -5.17 -11.43
N CYS A 68 -2.68 -3.85 -11.58
CA CYS A 68 -3.58 -3.29 -12.60
C CYS A 68 -3.25 -3.69 -14.04
N LEU A 69 -1.98 -3.98 -14.34
CA LEU A 69 -1.50 -4.40 -15.66
C LEU A 69 -1.14 -5.89 -15.74
N GLN A 70 -1.27 -6.64 -14.64
CA GLN A 70 -0.92 -8.05 -14.60
C GLN A 70 -1.98 -8.90 -15.31
N ALA A 71 -1.55 -9.87 -16.12
CA ALA A 71 -2.45 -10.87 -16.65
C ALA A 71 -3.05 -11.69 -15.48
N GLY A 72 -4.37 -11.80 -15.45
CA GLY A 72 -5.06 -12.54 -14.37
C GLY A 72 -4.93 -14.05 -14.50
N ARG A 73 -4.87 -14.54 -15.76
CA ARG A 73 -4.71 -15.98 -16.05
C ARG A 73 -3.28 -16.42 -15.75
N GLY A 74 -3.13 -17.51 -15.00
CA GLY A 74 -1.84 -18.08 -14.62
C GLY A 74 -1.13 -17.39 -13.46
N ALA A 75 -1.56 -16.19 -13.05
CA ALA A 75 -0.96 -15.48 -11.93
C ALA A 75 -1.27 -16.15 -10.58
N VAL A 76 -2.43 -16.81 -10.48
CA VAL A 76 -2.92 -17.49 -9.28
C VAL A 76 -3.62 -18.79 -9.66
N ALA A 77 -3.56 -19.77 -8.77
CA ALA A 77 -4.31 -21.03 -8.87
C ALA A 77 -5.75 -20.79 -8.38
N ARG A 78 -6.67 -20.46 -9.30
CA ARG A 78 -8.06 -20.10 -8.98
C ARG A 78 -8.78 -21.16 -8.17
N GLU A 79 -8.66 -22.42 -8.58
CA GLU A 79 -9.27 -23.56 -7.86
C GLU A 79 -8.73 -23.68 -6.42
N ALA A 80 -7.46 -23.35 -6.19
CA ALA A 80 -6.91 -23.31 -4.84
C ALA A 80 -7.46 -22.11 -4.05
N CYS A 81 -7.62 -20.94 -4.68
CA CYS A 81 -8.26 -19.80 -4.05
C CYS A 81 -9.70 -20.15 -3.64
N ASP A 82 -10.49 -20.70 -4.54
CA ASP A 82 -11.89 -21.07 -4.27
C ASP A 82 -11.99 -22.09 -3.13
N ARG A 83 -11.14 -23.12 -3.14
CA ARG A 83 -11.11 -24.15 -2.09
C ARG A 83 -10.69 -23.62 -0.72
N LEU A 84 -9.80 -22.63 -0.68
CA LEU A 84 -9.27 -22.04 0.55
C LEU A 84 -10.03 -20.79 1.01
N GLY A 85 -11.09 -20.40 0.30
CA GLY A 85 -11.86 -19.18 0.61
C GLY A 85 -11.09 -17.90 0.34
N VAL A 86 -10.05 -17.92 -0.52
CA VAL A 86 -9.25 -16.74 -0.85
C VAL A 86 -9.94 -15.93 -1.94
N ARG A 87 -10.27 -14.69 -1.64
CA ARG A 87 -10.87 -13.76 -2.62
C ARG A 87 -9.83 -13.22 -3.59
N ILE A 88 -10.30 -12.74 -4.74
CA ILE A 88 -9.42 -12.15 -5.75
C ILE A 88 -9.98 -10.78 -6.15
N VAL A 89 -9.14 -9.75 -6.06
CA VAL A 89 -9.45 -8.38 -6.49
C VAL A 89 -8.31 -7.86 -7.37
N ARG A 90 -8.59 -6.85 -8.20
CA ARG A 90 -7.54 -6.13 -8.93
C ARG A 90 -7.37 -4.74 -8.36
N ARG A 91 -6.18 -4.41 -7.89
CA ARG A 91 -5.85 -3.10 -7.32
C ARG A 91 -5.61 -2.04 -8.42
N PRO A 92 -5.76 -0.75 -8.10
CA PRO A 92 -5.54 0.34 -9.07
C PRO A 92 -4.06 0.52 -9.45
N THR A 93 -3.13 0.08 -8.59
CA THR A 93 -1.68 0.20 -8.79
C THR A 93 -1.11 -0.99 -9.56
N GLY A 94 0.13 -0.84 -10.01
CA GLY A 94 0.86 -1.89 -10.74
C GLY A 94 1.44 -2.98 -9.84
N GLY A 95 2.43 -3.69 -10.35
CA GLY A 95 3.14 -4.77 -9.67
C GLY A 95 2.52 -6.15 -9.89
N ARG A 96 3.05 -7.15 -9.20
CA ARG A 96 2.60 -8.55 -9.24
C ARG A 96 1.58 -8.83 -8.14
N ALA A 97 0.95 -10.00 -8.19
CA ALA A 97 -0.04 -10.44 -7.22
C ALA A 97 0.53 -10.49 -5.79
N VAL A 98 -0.30 -10.13 -4.83
CA VAL A 98 -0.02 -10.20 -3.39
C VAL A 98 -1.16 -10.94 -2.72
N LEU A 99 -0.85 -11.90 -1.87
CA LEU A 99 -1.80 -12.48 -0.95
C LEU A 99 -1.77 -11.67 0.35
N HIS A 100 -2.90 -11.12 0.70
CA HIS A 100 -3.18 -10.38 1.92
C HIS A 100 -3.85 -11.32 2.92
N ASP A 101 -3.25 -11.44 4.10
CA ASP A 101 -3.74 -12.30 5.19
C ASP A 101 -3.37 -11.62 6.54
N ASP A 102 -2.41 -12.13 7.30
CA ASP A 102 -1.96 -11.52 8.57
C ASP A 102 -0.95 -10.38 8.28
N GLU A 103 -1.47 -9.18 8.02
CA GLU A 103 -0.67 -8.01 7.66
C GLU A 103 -1.30 -6.69 8.14
N LEU A 104 -0.47 -5.66 8.19
CA LEU A 104 -0.93 -4.27 8.21
C LEU A 104 -0.72 -3.65 6.84
N THR A 105 -1.80 -3.30 6.17
CA THR A 105 -1.73 -2.56 4.91
C THR A 105 -1.75 -1.06 5.18
N TYR A 106 -0.94 -0.31 4.43
CA TYR A 106 -0.97 1.15 4.43
C TYR A 106 -1.28 1.70 3.04
N SER A 107 -1.84 2.90 2.96
CA SER A 107 -1.81 3.73 1.77
C SER A 107 -1.45 5.18 2.08
N VAL A 108 -0.74 5.79 1.14
CA VAL A 108 -0.34 7.20 1.11
C VAL A 108 -0.96 7.83 -0.11
N CYS A 109 -1.79 8.85 0.09
CA CYS A 109 -2.34 9.67 -0.98
C CYS A 109 -1.84 11.10 -0.83
N VAL A 110 -1.11 11.61 -1.82
CA VAL A 110 -0.59 12.98 -1.85
C VAL A 110 -0.91 13.66 -3.18
N PRO A 111 -1.18 14.98 -3.20
CA PRO A 111 -1.44 15.67 -4.45
C PRO A 111 -0.16 15.78 -5.29
N LEU A 112 -0.30 15.79 -6.61
CA LEU A 112 0.78 16.15 -7.54
C LEU A 112 0.92 17.69 -7.60
N ASP A 113 1.17 18.31 -6.44
CA ASP A 113 1.49 19.71 -6.31
C ASP A 113 2.95 20.01 -6.70
N ARG A 114 3.38 21.27 -6.45
CA ARG A 114 4.75 21.72 -6.79
C ARG A 114 5.84 20.86 -6.14
N SER A 115 5.59 20.25 -5.00
CA SER A 115 6.59 19.48 -4.25
C SER A 115 6.73 18.04 -4.78
N TRP A 116 5.60 17.38 -5.07
CA TRP A 116 5.56 15.99 -5.52
C TRP A 116 5.61 15.83 -7.04
N ALA A 117 5.12 16.83 -7.81
CA ALA A 117 5.12 16.77 -9.27
C ALA A 117 6.53 16.79 -9.88
N ARG A 118 7.50 17.43 -9.20
CA ARG A 118 8.90 17.51 -9.63
C ARG A 118 9.66 16.20 -9.45
N LEU A 119 9.17 15.30 -8.60
CA LEU A 119 9.80 14.02 -8.35
C LEU A 119 9.46 13.03 -9.47
N SER A 120 10.43 12.24 -9.88
CA SER A 120 10.17 11.04 -10.68
C SER A 120 9.36 10.02 -9.86
N VAL A 121 8.80 9.02 -10.54
CA VAL A 121 8.09 7.92 -9.86
C VAL A 121 9.02 7.20 -8.88
N GLY A 122 10.28 6.97 -9.26
CA GLY A 122 11.27 6.33 -8.40
C GLY A 122 11.62 7.16 -7.16
N GLU A 123 11.77 8.48 -7.31
CA GLU A 123 12.08 9.38 -6.20
C GLU A 123 10.91 9.51 -5.22
N SER A 124 9.68 9.68 -5.70
CA SER A 124 8.48 9.72 -4.84
C SER A 124 8.29 8.40 -4.10
N PHE A 125 8.47 7.27 -4.79
CA PHE A 125 8.41 5.94 -4.19
C PHE A 125 9.46 5.76 -3.08
N ARG A 126 10.72 6.17 -3.36
CA ARG A 126 11.82 6.10 -2.40
C ARG A 126 11.54 6.97 -1.18
N ARG A 127 11.08 8.21 -1.38
CA ARG A 127 10.81 9.16 -0.31
C ARG A 127 9.73 8.66 0.66
N ILE A 128 8.66 8.06 0.14
CA ILE A 128 7.64 7.41 0.97
C ILE A 128 8.23 6.17 1.67
N GLY A 129 9.04 5.38 0.97
CA GLY A 129 9.69 4.18 1.51
C GLY A 129 10.68 4.47 2.64
N GLU A 130 11.38 5.61 2.60
CA GLU A 130 12.28 6.05 3.67
C GLU A 130 11.52 6.32 4.98
N GLY A 131 10.30 6.85 4.90
CA GLY A 131 9.42 7.00 6.07
C GLY A 131 9.05 5.65 6.70
N LEU A 132 8.74 4.65 5.86
CA LEU A 132 8.47 3.28 6.34
C LEU A 132 9.69 2.69 7.06
N VAL A 133 10.88 2.85 6.47
CA VAL A 133 12.14 2.40 7.10
C VAL A 133 12.37 3.09 8.44
N ALA A 134 12.16 4.40 8.50
CA ALA A 134 12.30 5.16 9.75
C ALA A 134 11.30 4.69 10.82
N GLY A 135 10.06 4.40 10.43
CA GLY A 135 9.03 3.86 11.32
C GLY A 135 9.39 2.47 11.86
N LEU A 136 9.82 1.55 10.99
CA LEU A 136 10.23 0.20 11.42
C LEU A 136 11.45 0.24 12.36
N ARG A 137 12.38 1.16 12.15
CA ARG A 137 13.52 1.36 13.05
C ARG A 137 13.10 1.80 14.45
N ARG A 138 12.01 2.58 14.59
CA ARG A 138 11.43 2.93 15.89
C ARG A 138 10.86 1.73 16.64
N LEU A 139 10.50 0.67 15.92
CA LEU A 139 10.08 -0.62 16.48
C LEU A 139 11.27 -1.56 16.79
N GLY A 140 12.52 -1.07 16.67
CA GLY A 140 13.73 -1.87 16.90
C GLY A 140 14.12 -2.77 15.71
N ILE A 141 13.49 -2.64 14.57
CA ILE A 141 13.78 -3.46 13.38
C ILE A 141 14.87 -2.76 12.55
N ALA A 142 15.98 -3.44 12.27
CA ALA A 142 17.06 -2.95 11.41
C ALA A 142 16.62 -2.96 9.92
N ALA A 143 15.64 -2.09 9.60
CA ALA A 143 15.10 -1.96 8.27
C ALA A 143 15.99 -1.12 7.35
N THR A 144 15.99 -1.47 6.07
CA THR A 144 16.66 -0.73 5.00
C THR A 144 15.78 -0.67 3.75
N LEU A 145 15.99 0.34 2.92
CA LEU A 145 15.36 0.38 1.60
C LEU A 145 16.29 -0.32 0.59
N GLY A 146 15.80 -1.39 -0.04
CA GLY A 146 16.51 -2.10 -1.09
C GLY A 146 16.75 -1.20 -2.31
N LYS A 147 17.79 -1.50 -3.09
CA LYS A 147 18.04 -0.80 -4.36
C LYS A 147 17.00 -1.19 -5.40
N ALA A 148 16.55 -0.22 -6.20
CA ALA A 148 15.80 -0.52 -7.41
C ALA A 148 16.70 -1.34 -8.36
N GLY A 149 16.18 -2.46 -8.91
CA GLY A 149 16.95 -3.28 -9.85
C GLY A 149 18.03 -4.16 -9.20
N GLY A 150 17.84 -4.58 -7.94
CA GLY A 150 18.65 -5.69 -7.38
C GLY A 150 18.57 -6.92 -8.29
N PRO A 151 19.60 -7.82 -8.28
CA PRO A 151 19.63 -8.98 -9.16
C PRO A 151 18.28 -9.73 -9.04
N PRO A 152 17.69 -10.18 -10.15
CA PRO A 152 16.50 -10.99 -10.10
C PRO A 152 16.79 -12.18 -9.18
N ALA A 153 16.01 -12.32 -8.10
CA ALA A 153 16.00 -13.57 -7.39
C ALA A 153 15.70 -14.66 -8.42
N ALA A 154 16.39 -15.77 -8.35
CA ALA A 154 16.60 -16.82 -9.36
C ALA A 154 15.37 -17.33 -10.18
N SER A 155 14.23 -16.64 -10.19
CA SER A 155 13.13 -16.90 -11.09
C SER A 155 12.53 -15.60 -11.63
N GLU A 156 12.96 -15.17 -12.82
CA GLU A 156 12.34 -14.10 -13.59
C GLU A 156 10.86 -14.36 -13.92
N LYS A 157 10.34 -15.54 -13.59
CA LYS A 157 8.99 -16.03 -13.92
C LYS A 157 8.01 -15.99 -12.76
N SER A 158 8.40 -15.53 -11.54
CA SER A 158 7.45 -15.52 -10.42
C SER A 158 6.38 -14.45 -10.59
N GLU A 159 5.11 -14.84 -10.50
CA GLU A 159 3.94 -13.95 -10.54
C GLU A 159 3.63 -13.30 -9.18
N ALA A 160 4.29 -13.73 -8.10
CA ALA A 160 4.11 -13.19 -6.76
C ALA A 160 5.02 -11.99 -6.49
N CYS A 161 4.45 -10.90 -5.94
CA CYS A 161 5.14 -9.61 -5.75
C CYS A 161 6.30 -9.69 -4.74
N PHE A 162 6.19 -10.54 -3.73
CA PHE A 162 7.22 -10.60 -2.68
C PHE A 162 8.54 -11.21 -3.16
N GLN A 163 8.57 -11.89 -4.31
CA GLN A 163 9.75 -12.59 -4.81
C GLN A 163 10.61 -11.82 -5.81
N THR A 164 10.07 -10.75 -6.42
CA THR A 164 10.84 -10.01 -7.46
C THR A 164 10.61 -8.51 -7.33
N PRO A 165 11.50 -7.76 -6.65
CA PRO A 165 11.37 -6.32 -6.55
C PRO A 165 11.79 -5.64 -7.86
N ARG A 166 10.83 -4.99 -8.54
CA ARG A 166 11.13 -4.01 -9.61
C ARG A 166 11.32 -2.59 -9.07
N MET A 167 10.76 -2.31 -7.90
CA MET A 167 10.89 -1.05 -7.16
C MET A 167 11.56 -1.34 -5.82
N PRO A 168 12.17 -0.34 -5.17
CA PRO A 168 12.78 -0.52 -3.87
C PRO A 168 11.80 -1.16 -2.88
N ALA A 169 12.17 -2.28 -2.28
CA ALA A 169 11.40 -2.93 -1.22
C ALA A 169 11.97 -2.58 0.14
N VAL A 170 11.16 -2.57 1.19
CA VAL A 170 11.67 -2.48 2.55
C VAL A 170 12.15 -3.85 2.99
N LEU A 171 13.41 -3.91 3.41
CA LEU A 171 14.10 -5.13 3.82
C LEU A 171 14.39 -5.08 5.32
N ALA A 172 14.36 -6.24 5.96
CA ALA A 172 14.87 -6.48 7.30
C ALA A 172 15.62 -7.82 7.30
N ALA A 173 16.77 -7.88 7.97
CA ALA A 173 17.67 -9.04 7.93
C ALA A 173 17.97 -9.55 6.49
N GLY A 174 18.10 -8.64 5.52
CA GLY A 174 18.34 -8.95 4.12
C GLY A 174 17.15 -9.53 3.35
N LYS A 175 15.98 -9.70 3.98
CA LYS A 175 14.76 -10.25 3.41
C LYS A 175 13.68 -9.19 3.31
N LYS A 176 12.75 -9.33 2.36
CA LYS A 176 11.64 -8.41 2.17
C LYS A 176 10.61 -8.54 3.28
N ILE A 177 10.34 -7.45 4.00
CA ILE A 177 9.31 -7.36 5.04
C ILE A 177 8.07 -6.59 4.55
N MET A 178 8.26 -5.64 3.62
CA MET A 178 7.16 -4.89 3.02
C MET A 178 7.27 -4.85 1.51
N GLY A 179 6.13 -5.01 0.86
CA GLY A 179 5.94 -4.77 -0.57
C GLY A 179 5.08 -3.55 -0.80
N SER A 180 5.44 -2.70 -1.74
CA SER A 180 4.67 -1.50 -2.09
C SER A 180 4.49 -1.39 -3.60
N ALA A 181 3.41 -0.72 -4.00
CA ALA A 181 3.12 -0.35 -5.37
C ALA A 181 2.61 1.09 -5.41
N GLN A 182 3.00 1.82 -6.44
CA GLN A 182 2.61 3.22 -6.62
C GLN A 182 1.99 3.42 -7.99
N ARG A 183 1.07 4.36 -8.06
CA ARG A 183 0.51 4.89 -9.30
C ARG A 183 0.17 6.36 -9.15
N ARG A 184 0.39 7.14 -10.21
CA ARG A 184 -0.22 8.45 -10.36
C ARG A 184 -1.63 8.27 -10.90
N LEU A 185 -2.62 8.71 -10.14
CA LEU A 185 -4.05 8.67 -10.47
C LEU A 185 -4.50 10.12 -10.64
N GLY A 186 -4.73 10.54 -11.90
CA GLY A 186 -5.00 11.94 -12.17
C GLY A 186 -3.90 12.86 -11.59
N GLY A 187 -4.30 13.80 -10.75
CA GLY A 187 -3.45 14.74 -10.04
C GLY A 187 -2.98 14.28 -8.65
N ALA A 188 -3.07 12.99 -8.32
CA ALA A 188 -2.57 12.46 -7.06
C ALA A 188 -1.60 11.28 -7.24
N ILE A 189 -0.75 11.07 -6.24
CA ILE A 189 0.03 9.84 -6.06
C ILE A 189 -0.74 8.97 -5.07
N LEU A 190 -1.01 7.72 -5.46
CA LEU A 190 -1.40 6.64 -4.57
C LEU A 190 -0.24 5.65 -4.47
N GLN A 191 0.31 5.48 -3.26
CA GLN A 191 1.22 4.38 -2.94
C GLN A 191 0.64 3.58 -1.80
N HIS A 192 0.49 2.27 -1.98
CA HIS A 192 0.08 1.38 -0.92
C HIS A 192 1.00 0.17 -0.82
N GLY A 193 0.95 -0.53 0.31
CA GLY A 193 1.78 -1.69 0.55
C GLY A 193 1.43 -2.42 1.83
N SER A 194 2.01 -3.61 1.97
CA SER A 194 1.73 -4.55 3.05
C SER A 194 2.96 -4.74 3.92
N LEU A 195 2.82 -4.52 5.22
CA LEU A 195 3.75 -4.96 6.26
C LEU A 195 3.30 -6.33 6.75
N LEU A 196 4.11 -7.34 6.50
CA LEU A 196 3.82 -8.70 6.92
C LEU A 196 3.94 -8.84 8.44
N MET A 197 2.83 -9.20 9.10
CA MET A 197 2.79 -9.50 10.54
C MET A 197 3.19 -10.96 10.76
N ASP A 198 2.61 -11.85 9.96
CA ASP A 198 2.94 -13.26 9.85
C ASP A 198 2.78 -13.71 8.39
N VAL A 199 3.13 -14.96 8.07
CA VAL A 199 3.00 -15.51 6.72
C VAL A 199 2.49 -16.93 6.75
N ASN A 200 1.34 -17.17 6.16
CA ASN A 200 0.81 -18.51 5.91
C ASN A 200 1.49 -19.13 4.67
N LEU A 201 2.67 -19.70 4.85
CA LEU A 201 3.47 -20.27 3.76
C LEU A 201 2.72 -21.37 2.96
N PRO A 202 1.98 -22.31 3.60
CA PRO A 202 1.17 -23.29 2.86
C PRO A 202 0.14 -22.63 1.94
N MET A 203 -0.55 -21.58 2.39
CA MET A 203 -1.53 -20.85 1.58
C MET A 203 -0.84 -20.15 0.40
N HIS A 204 0.32 -19.50 0.62
CA HIS A 204 1.10 -18.91 -0.47
C HIS A 204 1.51 -19.94 -1.53
N GLN A 205 1.97 -21.11 -1.12
CA GLN A 205 2.33 -22.20 -2.05
C GLN A 205 1.12 -22.74 -2.82
N ALA A 206 -0.04 -22.79 -2.19
CA ALA A 206 -1.26 -23.26 -2.84
C ALA A 206 -1.79 -22.22 -3.86
N VAL A 207 -1.77 -20.94 -3.50
CA VAL A 207 -2.33 -19.85 -4.30
C VAL A 207 -1.42 -19.43 -5.45
N PHE A 208 -0.09 -19.43 -5.24
CA PHE A 208 0.89 -19.02 -6.26
C PHE A 208 1.65 -20.23 -6.81
N PRO A 209 1.36 -20.68 -8.05
CA PRO A 209 2.06 -21.80 -8.67
C PRO A 209 3.58 -21.64 -8.75
N SER A 210 4.03 -20.38 -8.86
CA SER A 210 5.44 -20.01 -8.94
C SER A 210 6.13 -19.79 -7.56
N TRP A 211 5.43 -20.00 -6.44
CA TRP A 211 6.03 -19.86 -5.11
C TRP A 211 7.04 -20.98 -4.85
N PRO A 212 8.24 -20.66 -4.27
CA PRO A 212 9.27 -21.66 -4.00
C PRO A 212 8.73 -22.82 -3.14
N ARG A 213 9.00 -24.04 -3.57
CA ARG A 213 8.61 -25.26 -2.84
C ARG A 213 9.68 -25.70 -1.84
N ASP A 214 10.95 -25.57 -2.23
CA ASP A 214 12.09 -26.04 -1.44
C ASP A 214 12.40 -25.13 -0.26
N ASP A 215 12.19 -23.82 -0.41
CA ASP A 215 12.37 -22.82 0.65
C ASP A 215 11.23 -21.78 0.57
N PRO A 216 10.06 -22.05 1.15
CA PRO A 216 8.89 -21.16 1.07
C PRO A 216 9.12 -19.78 1.70
N GLY A 217 10.02 -19.67 2.69
CA GLY A 217 10.42 -18.42 3.34
C GLY A 217 11.57 -17.68 2.67
N LYS A 218 12.03 -18.15 1.48
CA LYS A 218 13.15 -17.54 0.79
C LYS A 218 12.85 -16.11 0.37
N GLY A 219 13.69 -15.19 0.81
CA GLY A 219 13.63 -13.78 0.42
C GLY A 219 12.54 -12.96 1.11
N VAL A 220 11.72 -13.55 1.99
CA VAL A 220 10.69 -12.84 2.77
C VAL A 220 10.93 -13.00 4.27
N THR A 221 10.48 -12.01 5.04
CA THR A 221 10.43 -12.04 6.50
C THR A 221 9.18 -11.28 6.99
N TRP A 222 8.85 -11.42 8.24
CA TRP A 222 7.65 -10.85 8.87
C TRP A 222 7.92 -10.48 10.32
N LEU A 223 7.04 -9.70 10.95
CA LEU A 223 7.28 -9.16 12.29
C LEU A 223 7.44 -10.26 13.34
N LYS A 224 6.59 -11.29 13.34
CA LYS A 224 6.71 -12.42 14.28
C LYS A 224 8.03 -13.20 14.16
N ALA A 225 8.69 -13.15 13.00
CA ALA A 225 10.01 -13.76 12.83
C ALA A 225 11.17 -12.89 13.33
N LEU A 226 10.95 -11.58 13.49
CA LEU A 226 12.00 -10.62 13.86
C LEU A 226 11.90 -10.15 15.31
N LEU A 227 10.69 -10.14 15.88
CA LEU A 227 10.41 -9.60 17.19
C LEU A 227 9.96 -10.72 18.13
N ARG A 228 10.45 -10.69 19.38
CA ARG A 228 10.01 -11.61 20.42
C ARG A 228 8.51 -11.45 20.72
N GLU A 229 8.04 -10.21 20.67
CA GLU A 229 6.65 -9.83 20.85
C GLU A 229 6.29 -8.77 19.79
N VAL A 230 5.24 -9.02 19.04
CA VAL A 230 4.76 -8.07 18.03
C VAL A 230 3.95 -6.99 18.75
N PRO A 231 4.30 -5.71 18.61
CA PRO A 231 3.55 -4.62 19.23
C PRO A 231 2.10 -4.59 18.76
N PRO A 232 1.17 -4.03 19.56
CA PRO A 232 -0.20 -3.80 19.14
C PRO A 232 -0.24 -2.94 17.86
N ARG A 233 -1.25 -3.18 17.00
CA ARG A 233 -1.45 -2.47 15.74
C ARG A 233 -1.31 -0.96 15.87
N ALA A 234 -1.94 -0.35 16.87
CA ALA A 234 -1.87 1.09 17.11
C ALA A 234 -0.44 1.61 17.39
N ALA A 235 0.41 0.78 18.02
CA ALA A 235 1.82 1.14 18.24
C ALA A 235 2.63 1.07 16.95
N ILE A 236 2.34 0.11 16.08
CA ILE A 236 2.97 -0.02 14.76
C ILE A 236 2.56 1.17 13.88
N GLU A 237 1.26 1.48 13.80
CA GLU A 237 0.74 2.62 13.05
C GLU A 237 1.40 3.93 13.49
N ARG A 238 1.47 4.18 14.80
CA ARG A 238 2.13 5.36 15.38
C ARG A 238 3.60 5.44 14.97
N ALA A 239 4.33 4.34 15.10
CA ALA A 239 5.75 4.30 14.72
C ALA A 239 5.96 4.61 13.22
N LEU A 240 5.07 4.13 12.34
CA LEU A 240 5.10 4.43 10.91
C LEU A 240 4.76 5.90 10.63
N VAL A 241 3.74 6.47 11.30
CA VAL A 241 3.41 7.91 11.18
C VAL A 241 4.59 8.77 11.62
N ASP A 242 5.20 8.44 12.78
CA ASP A 242 6.38 9.15 13.28
C ASP A 242 7.60 9.01 12.35
N GLY A 243 7.70 7.88 11.64
CA GLY A 243 8.72 7.66 10.62
C GLY A 243 8.54 8.61 9.42
N TRP A 244 7.32 8.73 8.91
CA TRP A 244 7.02 9.71 7.85
C TRP A 244 7.14 11.15 8.33
N ALA A 245 6.71 11.45 9.57
CA ALA A 245 6.87 12.78 10.15
C ALA A 245 8.33 13.22 10.13
N ALA A 246 9.25 12.35 10.54
CA ALA A 246 10.68 12.63 10.57
C ALA A 246 11.31 12.83 9.18
N VAL A 247 10.83 12.09 8.17
CA VAL A 247 11.42 12.10 6.81
C VAL A 247 10.81 13.16 5.91
N LEU A 248 9.49 13.39 6.05
CA LEU A 248 8.73 14.25 5.15
C LEU A 248 8.43 15.63 5.73
N ASN A 249 8.84 15.91 6.97
CA ASN A 249 8.51 17.12 7.72
C ASN A 249 7.00 17.37 7.79
N ILE A 250 6.27 16.35 8.24
CA ILE A 250 4.82 16.39 8.35
C ILE A 250 4.37 16.18 9.81
N ARG A 251 3.13 16.56 10.08
CA ARG A 251 2.43 16.21 11.32
C ARG A 251 1.23 15.34 10.97
N GLY A 252 1.14 14.12 11.52
CA GLY A 252 -0.04 13.28 11.42
C GLY A 252 -1.14 13.78 12.36
N ALA A 253 -2.35 13.96 11.84
CA ALA A 253 -3.55 14.26 12.62
C ALA A 253 -4.61 13.18 12.35
N LEU A 254 -5.16 12.60 13.40
CA LEU A 254 -6.27 11.65 13.28
C LEU A 254 -7.45 12.31 12.59
N GLY A 255 -8.11 11.59 11.72
CA GLY A 255 -9.29 12.04 10.99
C GLY A 255 -10.21 10.88 10.66
N GLU A 256 -11.27 11.19 9.94
CA GLU A 256 -12.28 10.25 9.49
C GLU A 256 -12.50 10.38 7.98
N LEU A 257 -13.09 9.36 7.37
CA LEU A 257 -13.57 9.42 5.99
C LEU A 257 -14.72 10.42 5.88
N THR A 258 -14.65 11.29 4.89
CA THR A 258 -15.77 12.18 4.56
C THR A 258 -16.94 11.39 3.97
N THR A 259 -18.15 11.93 4.06
CA THR A 259 -19.35 11.34 3.43
C THR A 259 -19.15 11.14 1.92
N TRP A 260 -18.46 12.08 1.25
CA TRP A 260 -18.16 11.95 -0.17
C TRP A 260 -17.25 10.76 -0.46
N GLU A 261 -16.17 10.58 0.30
CA GLU A 261 -15.25 9.42 0.15
C GLU A 261 -15.97 8.10 0.38
N GLN A 262 -16.86 8.03 1.37
CA GLN A 262 -17.66 6.85 1.67
C GLN A 262 -18.58 6.48 0.50
N HIS A 263 -19.34 7.45 -0.02
CA HIS A 263 -20.24 7.23 -1.16
C HIS A 263 -19.47 6.89 -2.44
N GLU A 264 -18.37 7.59 -2.71
CA GLU A 264 -17.55 7.30 -3.88
C GLU A 264 -16.90 5.90 -3.81
N ALA A 265 -16.44 5.51 -2.62
CA ALA A 265 -15.93 4.15 -2.40
C ALA A 265 -17.02 3.08 -2.56
N GLU A 266 -18.25 3.32 -2.10
CA GLU A 266 -19.38 2.42 -2.34
C GLU A 266 -19.67 2.27 -3.84
N ARG A 267 -19.75 3.37 -4.55
CA ARG A 267 -19.93 3.38 -6.00
C ARG A 267 -18.83 2.59 -6.72
N LEU A 268 -17.56 2.88 -6.41
CA LEU A 268 -16.39 2.20 -7.01
C LEU A 268 -16.33 0.72 -6.65
N ALA A 269 -16.65 0.36 -5.41
CA ALA A 269 -16.66 -1.04 -4.99
C ALA A 269 -17.63 -1.86 -5.85
N VAL A 270 -18.86 -1.38 -6.04
CA VAL A 270 -19.90 -2.09 -6.81
C VAL A 270 -19.63 -2.03 -8.31
N THR A 271 -19.33 -0.85 -8.86
CA THR A 271 -19.27 -0.65 -10.32
C THR A 271 -17.94 -1.07 -10.93
N ARG A 272 -16.90 -1.26 -10.11
CA ARG A 272 -15.55 -1.61 -10.59
C ARG A 272 -14.95 -2.78 -9.83
N TYR A 273 -14.62 -2.61 -8.55
CA TYR A 273 -13.72 -3.53 -7.84
C TYR A 273 -14.34 -4.89 -7.53
N ALA A 274 -15.67 -5.00 -7.39
CA ALA A 274 -16.36 -6.28 -7.25
C ALA A 274 -16.70 -6.94 -8.60
N THR A 275 -16.41 -6.28 -9.74
CA THR A 275 -16.82 -6.81 -11.04
C THR A 275 -15.79 -7.79 -11.63
N PRO A 276 -16.22 -8.94 -12.18
CA PRO A 276 -15.33 -9.84 -12.92
C PRO A 276 -14.66 -9.15 -14.12
N ALA A 277 -15.36 -8.22 -14.77
CA ALA A 277 -14.84 -7.44 -15.90
C ALA A 277 -13.60 -6.63 -15.53
N TRP A 278 -13.55 -6.05 -14.32
CA TRP A 278 -12.37 -5.36 -13.82
C TRP A 278 -11.29 -6.34 -13.36
N THR A 279 -11.65 -7.34 -12.55
CA THR A 279 -10.70 -8.30 -11.97
C THR A 279 -9.95 -9.07 -13.07
N TRP A 280 -10.65 -9.50 -14.12
CA TRP A 280 -10.10 -10.37 -15.18
C TRP A 280 -9.85 -9.68 -16.52
N ARG A 281 -9.80 -8.36 -16.54
CA ARG A 281 -9.72 -7.54 -17.77
C ARG A 281 -8.47 -7.76 -18.64
N ARG A 282 -7.53 -8.63 -18.22
CA ARG A 282 -6.29 -8.97 -18.96
C ARG A 282 -6.00 -10.46 -18.88
#